data_29d56b4cbf9f8cca1f5d249c3de1d380
#
_entry.id   29d56b4cbf9f8cca1f5d249c3de1d380
#
_cell.length_a   1.000
_cell.length_b   1.000
_cell.length_c   1.000
_cell.angle_alpha   90.00
_cell.angle_beta   90.00
_cell.angle_gamma   90.00
#
_symmetry.space_group_name_H-M   'P 1'
#
loop_
_entity.id
_entity.type
_entity.pdbx_description
1 polymer ?
#
loop_
_entity_poly.entity_id
_entity_poly.type
_entity_poly.pdbx_seq_one_letter_code
_entity_poly.pdbx_strand_id
1 'polypeptide(L)'
;IRRPLMVNPKLAHSTTVVIVGGGLSGMCCAYRIATMRPDVKVIVLEQSQRLGGVISTWQDGEWICDLAVNATRPHPAFWRLVKDLGLASKFKPSRHQAQARWVLSRGRRHRLSWRSLFKIGPLKLWKSVKQSKVGGRSVAQVIPHKAIADALCLGIVNDTAEHVDADFLLPSLTGFGDSPPIKKRKLNRLIAETYPIFTPKKGS
;
A
#
# COMPACT_ATOMS: atom_id res chain seq x y z
N ILE A 1 10.93 -22.18 -22.14
CA ILE A 1 11.68 -21.73 -23.36
C ILE A 1 10.90 -20.55 -23.92
N ARG A 2 11.39 -19.32 -23.70
CA ARG A 2 10.81 -18.10 -24.30
C ARG A 2 11.41 -17.93 -25.68
N ARG A 3 10.55 -17.92 -26.72
CA ARG A 3 10.97 -17.56 -28.06
C ARG A 3 11.48 -16.12 -28.07
N PRO A 4 12.62 -15.81 -28.70
CA PRO A 4 13.05 -14.43 -28.91
C PRO A 4 12.02 -13.74 -29.82
N LEU A 5 11.53 -12.58 -29.40
CA LEU A 5 10.72 -11.70 -30.25
C LEU A 5 11.60 -11.23 -31.40
N MET A 6 11.25 -11.65 -32.62
CA MET A 6 11.88 -11.15 -33.83
C MET A 6 11.54 -9.66 -33.99
N VAL A 7 12.49 -8.81 -33.79
CA VAL A 7 12.36 -7.36 -34.03
C VAL A 7 12.33 -7.12 -35.52
N ASN A 8 11.23 -6.58 -36.03
CA ASN A 8 11.11 -6.23 -37.44
C ASN A 8 11.92 -4.95 -37.71
N PRO A 9 12.97 -4.99 -38.56
CA PRO A 9 13.87 -3.85 -38.76
C PRO A 9 13.26 -2.67 -39.54
N LYS A 10 12.00 -2.73 -39.95
CA LYS A 10 11.32 -1.68 -40.73
C LYS A 10 10.52 -0.64 -39.93
N LEU A 11 10.55 -0.64 -38.62
CA LEU A 11 9.94 0.43 -37.79
C LEU A 11 10.98 1.49 -37.43
N ALA A 12 11.38 2.27 -38.44
CA ALA A 12 12.35 3.36 -38.33
C ALA A 12 11.78 4.64 -37.66
N HIS A 13 10.64 4.56 -36.96
CA HIS A 13 10.18 5.61 -36.06
C HIS A 13 10.28 5.07 -34.65
N SER A 14 11.41 5.31 -33.98
CA SER A 14 11.57 4.97 -32.56
C SER A 14 10.56 5.74 -31.78
N THR A 15 9.46 5.08 -31.40
CA THR A 15 8.47 5.67 -30.49
C THR A 15 9.18 6.09 -29.21
N THR A 16 9.07 7.36 -28.86
CA THR A 16 9.61 7.88 -27.61
C THR A 16 8.48 8.01 -26.60
N VAL A 17 8.64 7.44 -25.43
CA VAL A 17 7.74 7.61 -24.28
C VAL A 17 8.44 8.50 -23.27
N VAL A 18 7.78 9.59 -22.90
CA VAL A 18 8.26 10.52 -21.88
C VAL A 18 7.45 10.29 -20.60
N ILE A 19 8.14 10.07 -19.50
CA ILE A 19 7.56 9.87 -18.16
C ILE A 19 7.94 11.08 -17.33
N VAL A 20 6.94 11.77 -16.78
CA VAL A 20 7.15 12.92 -15.92
C VAL A 20 7.11 12.47 -14.47
N GLY A 21 8.21 12.70 -13.76
CA GLY A 21 8.42 12.31 -12.36
C GLY A 21 9.23 11.03 -12.19
N GLY A 22 10.40 11.15 -11.55
CA GLY A 22 11.33 10.05 -11.24
C GLY A 22 11.08 9.37 -9.89
N GLY A 23 9.86 9.50 -9.32
CA GLY A 23 9.47 8.75 -8.12
C GLY A 23 9.23 7.27 -8.41
N LEU A 24 8.87 6.49 -7.38
CA LEU A 24 8.68 5.03 -7.51
C LEU A 24 7.75 4.65 -8.66
N SER A 25 6.62 5.34 -8.82
CA SER A 25 5.65 5.04 -9.89
C SER A 25 6.22 5.27 -11.28
N GLY A 26 6.88 6.42 -11.50
CA GLY A 26 7.51 6.74 -12.78
C GLY A 26 8.64 5.77 -13.13
N MET A 27 9.50 5.45 -12.16
CA MET A 27 10.58 4.48 -12.34
C MET A 27 10.07 3.07 -12.60
N CYS A 28 9.01 2.62 -11.94
CA CYS A 28 8.36 1.35 -12.23
C CYS A 28 7.77 1.31 -13.65
N CYS A 29 7.15 2.40 -14.08
CA CYS A 29 6.62 2.53 -15.43
C CYS A 29 7.76 2.46 -16.47
N ALA A 30 8.83 3.24 -16.27
CA ALA A 30 10.02 3.23 -17.13
C ALA A 30 10.64 1.83 -17.25
N TYR A 31 10.84 1.16 -16.12
CA TYR A 31 11.38 -0.20 -16.08
C TYR A 31 10.50 -1.18 -16.85
N ARG A 32 9.19 -1.12 -16.66
CA ARG A 32 8.26 -2.04 -17.35
C ARG A 32 8.23 -1.80 -18.85
N ILE A 33 8.19 -0.54 -19.30
CA ILE A 33 8.24 -0.22 -20.74
C ILE A 33 9.56 -0.69 -21.33
N ALA A 34 10.69 -0.34 -20.73
CA ALA A 34 12.00 -0.74 -21.22
C ALA A 34 12.16 -2.27 -21.29
N THR A 35 11.57 -3.00 -20.34
CA THR A 35 11.63 -4.47 -20.32
C THR A 35 10.71 -5.12 -21.35
N MET A 36 9.51 -4.56 -21.54
CA MET A 36 8.48 -5.15 -22.43
C MET A 36 8.60 -4.67 -23.88
N ARG A 37 9.14 -3.48 -24.09
CA ARG A 37 9.27 -2.81 -25.37
C ARG A 37 10.68 -2.22 -25.53
N PRO A 38 11.69 -3.06 -25.75
CA PRO A 38 13.08 -2.60 -25.92
C PRO A 38 13.28 -1.76 -27.19
N ASP A 39 12.29 -1.77 -28.09
CA ASP A 39 12.25 -0.95 -29.32
C ASP A 39 11.83 0.50 -29.05
N VAL A 40 11.34 0.81 -27.83
CA VAL A 40 10.83 2.13 -27.43
C VAL A 40 11.90 2.87 -26.63
N LYS A 41 12.17 4.12 -27.01
CA LYS A 41 13.02 5.02 -26.23
C LYS A 41 12.21 5.54 -25.02
N VAL A 42 12.72 5.32 -23.81
CA VAL A 42 12.09 5.83 -22.58
C VAL A 42 12.92 7.00 -22.04
N ILE A 43 12.27 8.12 -21.79
CA ILE A 43 12.85 9.31 -21.17
C ILE A 43 12.10 9.60 -19.87
N VAL A 44 12.82 9.72 -18.77
CA VAL A 44 12.26 10.14 -17.49
C VAL A 44 12.69 11.58 -17.22
N LEU A 45 11.69 12.46 -17.00
CA LEU A 45 11.92 13.84 -16.61
C LEU A 45 11.70 13.95 -15.10
N GLU A 46 12.73 14.36 -14.38
CA GLU A 46 12.70 14.59 -12.94
C GLU A 46 13.13 16.02 -12.63
N GLN A 47 12.36 16.71 -11.79
CA GLN A 47 12.65 18.10 -11.46
C GLN A 47 13.78 18.23 -10.43
N SER A 48 13.98 17.23 -9.58
CA SER A 48 15.04 17.22 -8.58
C SER A 48 16.34 16.62 -9.15
N GLN A 49 17.45 16.83 -8.45
CA GLN A 49 18.75 16.24 -8.84
C GLN A 49 18.86 14.74 -8.54
N ARG A 50 17.83 14.13 -7.95
CA ARG A 50 17.82 12.70 -7.60
C ARG A 50 16.52 12.02 -8.02
N LEU A 51 16.62 10.73 -8.32
CA LEU A 51 15.47 9.85 -8.50
C LEU A 51 14.98 9.31 -7.14
N GLY A 52 13.76 8.78 -7.12
CA GLY A 52 13.14 8.18 -5.93
C GLY A 52 11.97 8.97 -5.35
N GLY A 53 11.82 10.24 -5.71
CA GLY A 53 10.74 11.10 -5.24
C GLY A 53 10.77 11.24 -3.70
N VAL A 54 9.67 10.91 -3.04
CA VAL A 54 9.55 10.98 -1.57
C VAL A 54 10.34 9.88 -0.84
N ILE A 55 10.75 8.80 -1.53
CA ILE A 55 11.57 7.75 -0.93
C ILE A 55 12.97 8.28 -0.73
N SER A 56 13.35 8.49 0.50
CA SER A 56 14.65 9.04 0.89
C SER A 56 15.02 8.59 2.29
N THR A 57 16.29 8.28 2.47
CA THR A 57 16.87 7.91 3.76
C THR A 57 17.93 8.94 4.11
N TRP A 58 17.81 9.53 5.28
CA TRP A 58 18.84 10.37 5.87
C TRP A 58 19.79 9.50 6.71
N GLN A 59 21.08 9.77 6.60
CA GLN A 59 22.10 9.08 7.37
C GLN A 59 23.11 10.06 7.90
N ASP A 60 23.43 9.93 9.19
CA ASP A 60 24.50 10.66 9.84
C ASP A 60 25.20 9.74 10.85
N GLY A 61 26.45 9.40 10.57
CA GLY A 61 27.20 8.40 11.32
C GLY A 61 26.46 7.06 11.39
N GLU A 62 26.11 6.62 12.58
CA GLU A 62 25.35 5.39 12.83
C GLU A 62 23.83 5.56 12.74
N TRP A 63 23.34 6.79 12.63
CA TRP A 63 21.92 7.09 12.58
C TRP A 63 21.39 6.97 11.18
N ILE A 64 20.29 6.24 11.03
CA ILE A 64 19.58 6.06 9.76
C ILE A 64 18.10 6.37 10.00
N CYS A 65 17.55 7.28 9.20
CA CYS A 65 16.15 7.67 9.29
C CYS A 65 15.52 7.72 7.91
N ASP A 66 14.48 6.91 7.69
CA ASP A 66 13.66 7.00 6.49
C ASP A 66 12.72 8.21 6.60
N LEU A 67 12.76 9.09 5.62
CA LEU A 67 12.04 10.38 5.68
C LEU A 67 10.55 10.23 5.35
N ALA A 68 10.15 9.22 4.58
CA ALA A 68 8.77 9.04 4.18
C ALA A 68 8.28 7.59 4.27
N VAL A 69 8.97 6.65 3.62
CA VAL A 69 8.52 5.27 3.48
C VAL A 69 9.55 4.34 4.10
N ASN A 70 9.22 3.71 5.22
CA ASN A 70 10.10 2.77 5.91
C ASN A 70 9.67 1.31 5.77
N ALA A 71 8.49 1.05 5.22
CA ALA A 71 7.96 -0.30 5.11
C ALA A 71 6.93 -0.42 3.99
N THR A 72 6.79 -1.61 3.45
CA THR A 72 5.79 -1.91 2.42
C THR A 72 5.05 -3.20 2.72
N ARG A 73 3.81 -3.27 2.25
CA ARG A 73 3.07 -4.53 2.21
C ARG A 73 3.40 -5.28 0.92
N PRO A 74 3.53 -6.61 0.95
CA PRO A 74 3.87 -7.39 -0.24
C PRO A 74 2.67 -7.50 -1.18
N HIS A 75 2.40 -6.44 -1.92
CA HIS A 75 1.47 -6.52 -3.04
C HIS A 75 2.10 -7.38 -4.15
N PRO A 76 1.36 -8.28 -4.83
CA PRO A 76 1.92 -9.18 -5.83
C PRO A 76 2.71 -8.48 -6.94
N ALA A 77 2.24 -7.31 -7.40
CA ALA A 77 2.94 -6.52 -8.42
C ALA A 77 4.27 -5.95 -7.91
N PHE A 78 4.29 -5.42 -6.68
CA PHE A 78 5.50 -4.92 -6.04
C PHE A 78 6.52 -6.05 -5.81
N TRP A 79 6.06 -7.20 -5.29
CA TRP A 79 6.95 -8.33 -5.02
C TRP A 79 7.52 -8.96 -6.29
N ARG A 80 6.78 -8.91 -7.40
CA ARG A 80 7.29 -9.29 -8.71
C ARG A 80 8.45 -8.37 -9.11
N LEU A 81 8.28 -7.06 -9.00
CA LEU A 81 9.34 -6.08 -9.29
C LEU A 81 10.58 -6.34 -8.42
N VAL A 82 10.39 -6.53 -7.11
CA VAL A 82 11.49 -6.84 -6.17
C VAL A 82 12.26 -8.09 -6.60
N LYS A 83 11.57 -9.13 -7.07
CA LYS A 83 12.19 -10.35 -7.60
C LYS A 83 12.90 -10.10 -8.94
N ASP A 84 12.26 -9.38 -9.86
CA ASP A 84 12.82 -9.07 -11.18
C ASP A 84 14.14 -8.28 -11.05
N LEU A 85 14.24 -7.44 -10.03
CA LEU A 85 15.43 -6.65 -9.70
C LEU A 85 16.45 -7.38 -8.81
N GLY A 86 16.19 -8.63 -8.41
CA GLY A 86 17.07 -9.40 -7.52
C GLY A 86 17.15 -8.86 -6.08
N LEU A 87 16.18 -8.04 -5.66
CA LEU A 87 16.21 -7.35 -4.36
C LEU A 87 15.55 -8.13 -3.22
N ALA A 88 15.01 -9.32 -3.46
CA ALA A 88 14.26 -10.08 -2.47
C ALA A 88 15.03 -10.35 -1.16
N SER A 89 16.34 -10.61 -1.26
CA SER A 89 17.23 -10.84 -0.11
C SER A 89 17.51 -9.59 0.71
N LYS A 90 17.24 -8.39 0.16
CA LYS A 90 17.45 -7.12 0.82
C LYS A 90 16.26 -6.70 1.70
N PHE A 91 15.14 -7.39 1.59
CA PHE A 91 13.97 -7.17 2.43
C PHE A 91 13.91 -8.17 3.59
N LYS A 92 13.41 -7.74 4.73
CA LYS A 92 13.15 -8.60 5.88
C LYS A 92 11.73 -8.34 6.42
N PRO A 93 11.04 -9.38 6.93
CA PRO A 93 9.75 -9.19 7.57
C PRO A 93 9.90 -8.39 8.86
N SER A 94 8.92 -7.55 9.15
CA SER A 94 8.82 -6.86 10.43
C SER A 94 8.64 -7.86 11.58
N ARG A 95 9.19 -7.55 12.74
CA ARG A 95 9.02 -8.38 13.94
C ARG A 95 7.54 -8.46 14.32
N HIS A 96 7.11 -9.61 14.87
CA HIS A 96 5.73 -9.80 15.34
C HIS A 96 5.26 -8.71 16.31
N GLN A 97 6.15 -8.22 17.16
CA GLN A 97 5.86 -7.13 18.10
C GLN A 97 5.51 -5.82 17.39
N ALA A 98 6.13 -5.52 16.24
CA ALA A 98 5.84 -4.35 15.42
C ALA A 98 4.49 -4.42 14.70
N GLN A 99 3.85 -5.58 14.66
CA GLN A 99 2.50 -5.74 14.09
C GLN A 99 1.39 -5.30 15.06
N ALA A 100 1.72 -5.09 16.33
CA ALA A 100 0.76 -4.62 17.32
C ALA A 100 0.31 -3.18 16.97
N ARG A 101 -1.00 -3.00 16.91
CA ARG A 101 -1.60 -1.68 16.70
C ARG A 101 -2.12 -1.16 18.02
N TRP A 102 -1.81 0.09 18.30
CA TRP A 102 -2.20 0.74 19.54
C TRP A 102 -3.02 1.98 19.22
N VAL A 103 -4.05 2.20 20.01
CA VAL A 103 -4.86 3.42 19.97
C VAL A 103 -4.70 4.13 21.31
N LEU A 104 -4.36 5.41 21.25
CA LEU A 104 -4.38 6.28 22.41
C LEU A 104 -5.76 6.90 22.51
N SER A 105 -6.48 6.65 23.60
CA SER A 105 -7.79 7.24 23.85
C SER A 105 -7.91 7.60 25.32
N ARG A 106 -8.32 8.85 25.60
CA ARG A 106 -8.48 9.38 26.98
C ARG A 106 -7.23 9.16 27.84
N GLY A 107 -6.04 9.43 27.29
CA GLY A 107 -4.77 9.27 28.00
C GLY A 107 -4.31 7.82 28.24
N ARG A 108 -5.06 6.82 27.77
CA ARG A 108 -4.72 5.40 27.95
C ARG A 108 -4.42 4.72 26.63
N ARG A 109 -3.40 3.87 26.61
CA ARG A 109 -3.03 3.04 25.45
C ARG A 109 -3.88 1.78 25.41
N HIS A 110 -4.52 1.53 24.29
CA HIS A 110 -5.33 0.33 24.04
C HIS A 110 -4.75 -0.44 22.87
N ARG A 111 -4.37 -1.69 23.10
CA ARG A 111 -3.97 -2.58 22.01
C ARG A 111 -5.21 -3.01 21.24
N LEU A 112 -5.21 -2.79 19.92
CA LEU A 112 -6.25 -3.33 19.05
C LEU A 112 -6.12 -4.85 18.99
N SER A 113 -7.16 -5.53 19.39
CA SER A 113 -7.29 -6.98 19.42
C SER A 113 -8.71 -7.39 19.02
N TRP A 114 -8.97 -8.67 18.87
CA TRP A 114 -10.32 -9.19 18.66
C TRP A 114 -11.32 -8.70 19.70
N ARG A 115 -10.89 -8.59 20.96
CA ARG A 115 -11.74 -8.06 22.04
C ARG A 115 -12.12 -6.60 21.80
N SER A 116 -11.34 -5.85 21.06
CA SER A 116 -11.67 -4.46 20.69
C SER A 116 -12.85 -4.40 19.72
N LEU A 117 -13.05 -5.42 18.88
CA LEU A 117 -14.19 -5.52 17.96
C LEU A 117 -15.53 -5.67 18.74
N PHE A 118 -15.51 -6.34 19.88
CA PHE A 118 -16.71 -6.42 20.73
C PHE A 118 -17.09 -5.06 21.31
N LYS A 119 -16.13 -4.16 21.55
CA LYS A 119 -16.39 -2.78 22.01
C LYS A 119 -17.00 -1.91 20.91
N ILE A 120 -16.76 -2.22 19.65
CA ILE A 120 -17.39 -1.52 18.52
C ILE A 120 -18.88 -1.87 18.40
N GLY A 121 -19.30 -3.01 18.96
CA GLY A 121 -20.65 -3.54 18.82
C GLY A 121 -20.85 -4.25 17.47
N PRO A 122 -20.63 -5.57 17.41
CA PRO A 122 -20.64 -6.33 16.16
C PRO A 122 -21.96 -6.21 15.40
N LEU A 123 -23.09 -6.10 16.09
CA LEU A 123 -24.40 -5.90 15.48
C LEU A 123 -24.54 -4.50 14.85
N LYS A 124 -24.01 -3.44 15.52
CA LYS A 124 -24.01 -2.08 14.97
C LYS A 124 -23.12 -2.00 13.74
N LEU A 125 -21.94 -2.60 13.81
CA LEU A 125 -21.02 -2.66 12.68
C LEU A 125 -21.64 -3.44 11.51
N TRP A 126 -22.26 -4.58 11.77
CA TRP A 126 -22.93 -5.38 10.74
C TRP A 126 -24.09 -4.63 10.07
N LYS A 127 -24.96 -3.97 10.86
CA LYS A 127 -26.04 -3.12 10.31
C LYS A 127 -25.47 -1.98 9.47
N SER A 128 -24.46 -1.30 9.97
CA SER A 128 -23.80 -0.19 9.29
C SER A 128 -23.17 -0.63 7.96
N VAL A 129 -22.47 -1.76 7.92
CA VAL A 129 -21.90 -2.35 6.72
C VAL A 129 -22.98 -2.80 5.74
N LYS A 130 -24.08 -3.41 6.22
CA LYS A 130 -25.17 -3.84 5.36
C LYS A 130 -25.91 -2.68 4.68
N GLN A 131 -25.96 -1.52 5.34
CA GLN A 131 -26.51 -0.28 4.77
C GLN A 131 -25.57 0.36 3.72
N SER A 132 -24.32 -0.13 3.59
CA SER A 132 -23.27 0.51 2.81
C SER A 132 -23.29 0.24 1.31
N LYS A 133 -24.34 -0.31 0.78
CA LYS A 133 -24.48 -0.49 -0.69
C LYS A 133 -24.68 0.84 -1.44
N VAL A 134 -24.85 1.92 -0.72
CA VAL A 134 -24.90 3.28 -1.28
C VAL A 134 -23.53 3.91 -1.05
N GLY A 135 -22.79 4.19 -2.12
CA GLY A 135 -21.47 4.82 -2.07
C GLY A 135 -21.46 6.22 -1.42
N GLY A 136 -20.27 6.76 -1.17
CA GLY A 136 -20.07 8.12 -0.68
C GLY A 136 -20.24 8.30 0.83
N ARG A 137 -20.10 7.24 1.64
CA ARG A 137 -20.14 7.32 3.10
C ARG A 137 -18.74 7.47 3.68
N SER A 138 -18.62 8.31 4.71
CA SER A 138 -17.37 8.42 5.46
C SER A 138 -17.12 7.19 6.34
N VAL A 139 -15.86 6.98 6.71
CA VAL A 139 -15.48 5.90 7.64
C VAL A 139 -16.17 6.08 8.99
N ALA A 140 -16.43 7.32 9.43
CA ALA A 140 -17.18 7.60 10.66
C ALA A 140 -18.62 7.09 10.62
N GLN A 141 -19.24 7.09 9.44
CA GLN A 141 -20.61 6.56 9.24
C GLN A 141 -20.64 5.03 9.20
N VAL A 142 -19.54 4.39 8.80
CA VAL A 142 -19.45 2.92 8.68
C VAL A 142 -18.96 2.28 9.97
N ILE A 143 -17.99 2.87 10.66
CA ILE A 143 -17.44 2.35 11.92
C ILE A 143 -18.06 3.12 13.11
N PRO A 144 -19.01 2.52 13.84
CA PRO A 144 -19.77 3.22 14.88
C PRO A 144 -18.97 3.43 16.19
N HIS A 145 -17.66 3.62 16.10
CA HIS A 145 -16.78 3.89 17.24
C HIS A 145 -15.73 4.92 16.83
N LYS A 146 -16.00 6.20 17.13
CA LYS A 146 -15.19 7.34 16.70
C LYS A 146 -13.68 7.16 16.91
N ALA A 147 -13.25 6.84 18.12
CA ALA A 147 -11.81 6.72 18.42
C ALA A 147 -11.10 5.62 17.61
N ILE A 148 -11.79 4.54 17.22
CA ILE A 148 -11.22 3.47 16.39
C ILE A 148 -11.24 3.90 14.92
N ALA A 149 -12.31 4.54 14.47
CA ALA A 149 -12.44 5.06 13.12
C ALA A 149 -11.35 6.11 12.83
N ASP A 150 -11.20 7.11 13.72
CA ASP A 150 -10.17 8.14 13.61
C ASP A 150 -8.76 7.56 13.66
N ALA A 151 -8.47 6.64 14.60
CA ALA A 151 -7.17 6.01 14.69
C ALA A 151 -6.81 5.18 13.44
N LEU A 152 -7.80 4.56 12.81
CA LEU A 152 -7.61 3.85 11.55
C LEU A 152 -7.26 4.81 10.41
N CYS A 153 -8.02 5.89 10.26
CA CYS A 153 -7.83 6.86 9.19
C CYS A 153 -6.53 7.65 9.36
N LEU A 154 -6.25 8.15 10.56
CA LEU A 154 -4.99 8.84 10.88
C LEU A 154 -3.77 7.95 10.62
N GLY A 155 -3.86 6.65 10.96
CA GLY A 155 -2.76 5.72 10.75
C GLY A 155 -2.53 5.27 9.30
N ILE A 156 -3.46 5.52 8.39
CA ILE A 156 -3.36 5.07 6.98
C ILE A 156 -3.26 6.24 6.02
N VAL A 157 -4.10 7.25 6.19
CA VAL A 157 -4.25 8.36 5.23
C VAL A 157 -4.01 9.74 5.86
N ASN A 158 -3.68 9.79 7.15
CA ASN A 158 -3.39 11.01 7.90
C ASN A 158 -4.54 12.03 7.91
N ASP A 159 -5.79 11.54 7.99
CA ASP A 159 -6.99 12.34 8.09
C ASP A 159 -7.98 11.72 9.07
N THR A 160 -9.05 12.44 9.44
CA THR A 160 -10.09 11.94 10.35
C THR A 160 -11.12 11.09 9.62
N ALA A 161 -11.82 10.24 10.36
CA ALA A 161 -12.81 9.32 9.80
C ALA A 161 -14.03 10.01 9.16
N GLU A 162 -14.24 11.28 9.45
CA GLU A 162 -15.32 12.07 8.88
C GLU A 162 -15.04 12.47 7.43
N HIS A 163 -13.77 12.70 7.08
CA HIS A 163 -13.34 13.15 5.76
C HIS A 163 -12.95 12.02 4.82
N VAL A 164 -12.69 10.83 5.36
CA VAL A 164 -12.22 9.69 4.57
C VAL A 164 -13.39 8.85 4.06
N ASP A 165 -13.43 8.63 2.75
CA ASP A 165 -14.42 7.76 2.12
C ASP A 165 -14.18 6.30 2.51
N ALA A 166 -15.24 5.63 2.97
CA ALA A 166 -15.18 4.26 3.46
C ALA A 166 -14.99 3.24 2.32
N ASP A 167 -15.51 3.53 1.14
CA ASP A 167 -15.42 2.64 0.00
C ASP A 167 -13.99 2.62 -0.55
N PHE A 168 -13.31 3.75 -0.46
CA PHE A 168 -11.89 3.86 -0.81
C PHE A 168 -10.98 3.18 0.23
N LEU A 169 -11.20 3.43 1.53
CA LEU A 169 -10.32 2.93 2.59
C LEU A 169 -10.59 1.47 2.95
N LEU A 170 -11.86 1.06 2.90
CA LEU A 170 -12.36 -0.24 3.36
C LEU A 170 -13.17 -1.00 2.31
N PRO A 171 -12.73 -1.08 1.04
CA PRO A 171 -13.52 -1.65 -0.06
C PRO A 171 -13.95 -3.09 0.22
N SER A 172 -13.11 -3.86 0.90
CA SER A 172 -13.43 -5.24 1.29
C SER A 172 -14.50 -5.35 2.38
N LEU A 173 -14.73 -4.30 3.16
CA LEU A 173 -15.74 -4.24 4.21
C LEU A 173 -17.07 -3.73 3.65
N THR A 174 -17.01 -2.68 2.83
CA THR A 174 -18.19 -2.07 2.26
C THR A 174 -18.76 -2.88 1.09
N GLY A 175 -17.94 -3.70 0.44
CA GLY A 175 -18.31 -4.46 -0.76
C GLY A 175 -18.57 -3.58 -1.97
N PHE A 176 -18.02 -2.36 -1.98
CA PHE A 176 -18.12 -1.43 -3.09
C PHE A 176 -17.08 -1.74 -4.18
N GLY A 177 -17.47 -1.56 -5.44
CA GLY A 177 -16.63 -1.86 -6.60
C GLY A 177 -16.42 -3.35 -6.82
N ASP A 178 -15.41 -3.70 -7.60
CA ASP A 178 -15.04 -5.08 -7.94
C ASP A 178 -14.33 -5.83 -6.80
N SER A 179 -14.24 -5.23 -5.62
CA SER A 179 -13.65 -5.87 -4.46
C SER A 179 -14.53 -7.04 -4.02
N PRO A 180 -14.04 -8.28 -4.10
CA PRO A 180 -14.85 -9.43 -3.71
C PRO A 180 -15.21 -9.33 -2.22
N PRO A 181 -16.46 -9.64 -1.84
CA PRO A 181 -16.87 -9.63 -0.45
C PRO A 181 -15.97 -10.57 0.37
N ILE A 182 -15.55 -10.11 1.55
CA ILE A 182 -14.73 -10.91 2.44
C ILE A 182 -15.55 -12.11 2.90
N LYS A 183 -15.32 -13.29 2.32
CA LYS A 183 -15.88 -14.53 2.83
C LYS A 183 -15.27 -14.81 4.21
N LYS A 184 -16.08 -15.29 5.17
CA LYS A 184 -15.72 -15.56 6.57
C LYS A 184 -14.38 -16.33 6.72
N ARG A 185 -14.07 -17.26 5.83
CA ARG A 185 -12.77 -17.97 5.75
C ARG A 185 -11.61 -17.07 5.32
N LYS A 186 -11.85 -16.07 4.46
CA LYS A 186 -10.81 -15.11 4.04
C LYS A 186 -10.55 -14.03 5.09
N LEU A 187 -11.55 -13.66 5.89
CA LEU A 187 -11.34 -12.71 6.99
C LEU A 187 -10.38 -13.30 8.04
N ASN A 188 -10.56 -14.56 8.42
CA ASN A 188 -9.62 -15.25 9.31
C ASN A 188 -8.22 -15.39 8.68
N ARG A 189 -8.13 -15.57 7.38
CA ARG A 189 -6.89 -15.61 6.63
C ARG A 189 -6.25 -14.23 6.47
N LEU A 190 -7.03 -13.19 6.21
CA LEU A 190 -6.57 -11.79 6.19
C LEU A 190 -6.09 -11.28 7.55
N ILE A 191 -6.60 -11.85 8.61
CA ILE A 191 -6.21 -11.51 9.98
C ILE A 191 -5.05 -12.39 10.46
N ALA A 192 -4.99 -13.64 10.03
CA ALA A 192 -3.89 -14.57 10.34
C ALA A 192 -2.71 -14.43 9.36
N GLU A 193 -2.99 -14.17 8.10
CA GLU A 193 -2.03 -13.73 7.07
C GLU A 193 -2.08 -12.19 6.97
N THR A 194 -1.85 -11.50 8.06
CA THR A 194 -1.28 -10.16 7.99
C THR A 194 0.03 -10.35 7.25
N TYR A 195 0.03 -10.11 5.95
CA TYR A 195 1.24 -10.14 5.15
C TYR A 195 2.33 -9.41 5.92
N PRO A 196 3.46 -10.06 6.21
CA PRO A 196 4.48 -9.41 6.99
C PRO A 196 4.82 -8.10 6.28
N ILE A 197 4.84 -7.03 7.04
CA ILE A 197 5.34 -5.74 6.53
C ILE A 197 6.84 -5.95 6.34
N PHE A 198 7.34 -5.68 5.16
CA PHE A 198 8.76 -5.81 4.84
C PHE A 198 9.44 -4.46 4.94
N THR A 199 10.62 -4.44 5.52
CA THR A 199 11.48 -3.27 5.58
C THR A 199 12.79 -3.57 4.85
N PRO A 200 13.40 -2.60 4.16
CA PRO A 200 14.77 -2.72 3.67
C PRO A 200 15.74 -2.97 4.82
N LYS A 201 16.81 -3.70 4.58
CA LYS A 201 17.81 -4.01 5.61
C LYS A 201 18.71 -2.81 5.97
N LYS A 202 18.82 -1.83 5.06
CA LYS A 202 19.72 -0.67 5.16
C LYS A 202 19.02 0.66 4.86
N GLY A 203 17.79 0.81 5.27
CA GLY A 203 16.97 1.96 4.91
C GLY A 203 16.22 1.78 3.58
N SER A 204 15.39 2.74 3.21
CA SER A 204 14.58 2.71 1.98
C SER A 204 15.29 3.35 0.79
#